data_99238f2fcbe04c2be10c3851bf0b15b5
#
_entry.id   99238f2fcbe04c2be10c3851bf0b15b5
#
_cell.length_a   1.000
_cell.length_b   1.000
_cell.length_c   1.000
_cell.angle_alpha   90.00
_cell.angle_beta   90.00
_cell.angle_gamma   90.00
#
_symmetry.space_group_name_H-M   'P 1'
#
loop_
_entity.id
_entity.type
_entity.pdbx_description
1 polymer ?
#
loop_
_entity_poly.entity_id
_entity_poly.type
_entity_poly.pdbx_seq_one_letter_code
_entity_poly.pdbx_strand_id
1 'polypeptide(L)'
;MAKNISIKDRKIRIQLWDTAGQEAYRSITRSYYKSAACVFIVYDISDKKSFNDVEIWLKDCREICFKSVLIYLIGNKSDLEDKRQVTIEEGKQFADENNLKFYETSALNGNNIEEIFVNSATDLVTKLENGDFKDNFENTGIKIYQYPNKEVEDIVTDNKKGGCC
;
A
#
# COMPACT_ATOMS: atom_id res chain seq x y z
N MET A 1 8.35 -2.72 7.58
CA MET A 1 9.37 -2.06 6.70
C MET A 1 9.04 -0.58 6.62
N ALA A 2 10.03 0.32 6.46
CA ALA A 2 9.76 1.75 6.27
C ALA A 2 10.65 2.32 5.15
N LYS A 3 10.11 3.24 4.34
CA LYS A 3 10.82 3.95 3.27
C LYS A 3 10.48 5.44 3.36
N ASN A 4 11.49 6.31 3.18
CA ASN A 4 11.27 7.74 3.08
C ASN A 4 11.24 8.11 1.59
N ILE A 5 10.26 8.92 1.22
CA ILE A 5 10.12 9.48 -0.12
C ILE A 5 9.84 10.98 -0.04
N SER A 6 10.12 11.71 -1.10
CA SER A 6 9.81 13.13 -1.19
C SER A 6 8.72 13.33 -2.24
N ILE A 7 7.61 13.95 -1.83
CA ILE A 7 6.51 14.33 -2.73
C ILE A 7 6.33 15.84 -2.64
N LYS A 8 6.55 16.54 -3.75
CA LYS A 8 6.65 18.01 -3.77
C LYS A 8 7.70 18.43 -2.73
N ASP A 9 7.36 19.35 -1.83
CA ASP A 9 8.25 19.86 -0.77
C ASP A 9 8.10 19.10 0.57
N ARG A 10 7.46 17.93 0.57
CA ARG A 10 7.17 17.16 1.77
C ARG A 10 8.00 15.88 1.83
N LYS A 11 8.64 15.62 2.95
CA LYS A 11 9.26 14.34 3.26
C LYS A 11 8.21 13.42 3.89
N ILE A 12 7.97 12.27 3.26
CA ILE A 12 6.95 11.30 3.66
C ILE A 12 7.65 10.01 4.08
N ARG A 13 7.35 9.55 5.27
CA ARG A 13 7.76 8.21 5.72
C ARG A 13 6.62 7.25 5.53
N ILE A 14 6.76 6.34 4.57
CA ILE A 14 5.82 5.24 4.38
C ILE A 14 6.22 4.11 5.32
N GLN A 15 5.28 3.63 6.11
CA GLN A 15 5.41 2.41 6.89
C GLN A 15 4.57 1.32 6.26
N LEU A 16 5.23 0.27 5.80
CA LEU A 16 4.60 -0.87 5.14
C LEU A 16 4.44 -2.02 6.13
N TRP A 17 3.22 -2.55 6.20
CA TRP A 17 2.87 -3.74 6.95
C TRP A 17 2.54 -4.86 5.97
N ASP A 18 3.44 -5.84 5.88
CA ASP A 18 3.21 -7.06 5.12
C ASP A 18 2.34 -8.01 5.94
N THR A 19 1.26 -8.49 5.34
CA THR A 19 0.30 -9.37 6.00
C THR A 19 0.30 -10.75 5.34
N ALA A 20 0.14 -11.80 6.14
CA ALA A 20 0.00 -13.14 5.60
C ALA A 20 -1.30 -13.27 4.79
N GLY A 21 -1.18 -13.77 3.55
CA GLY A 21 -2.34 -14.04 2.66
C GLY A 21 -3.15 -15.29 3.04
N GLN A 22 -2.79 -15.96 4.14
CA GLN A 22 -3.49 -17.18 4.59
C GLN A 22 -4.69 -16.81 5.48
N GLU A 23 -5.83 -17.42 5.23
CA GLU A 23 -7.08 -17.17 5.98
C GLU A 23 -6.93 -17.45 7.49
N ALA A 24 -6.03 -18.36 7.87
CA ALA A 24 -5.74 -18.66 9.27
C ALA A 24 -5.25 -17.43 10.08
N TYR A 25 -4.67 -16.42 9.43
CA TYR A 25 -4.18 -15.21 10.06
C TYR A 25 -5.09 -13.99 9.85
N ARG A 26 -6.29 -14.18 9.31
CA ARG A 26 -7.24 -13.12 8.96
C ARG A 26 -7.57 -12.20 10.14
N SER A 27 -7.67 -12.73 11.35
CA SER A 27 -7.95 -11.92 12.56
C SER A 27 -6.82 -10.93 12.87
N ILE A 28 -5.56 -11.33 12.64
CA ILE A 28 -4.39 -10.48 12.84
C ILE A 28 -4.33 -9.42 11.73
N THR A 29 -4.54 -9.81 10.49
CA THR A 29 -4.58 -8.91 9.32
C THR A 29 -5.64 -7.81 9.50
N ARG A 30 -6.82 -8.16 10.01
CA ARG A 30 -7.90 -7.19 10.30
C ARG A 30 -7.49 -6.09 11.28
N SER A 31 -6.58 -6.33 12.21
CA SER A 31 -6.11 -5.32 13.15
C SER A 31 -5.30 -4.22 12.46
N TYR A 32 -4.56 -4.55 11.41
CA TYR A 32 -3.78 -3.58 10.64
C TYR A 32 -4.64 -2.70 9.73
N TYR A 33 -5.80 -3.19 9.29
CA TYR A 33 -6.71 -2.42 8.44
C TYR A 33 -7.30 -1.19 9.13
N LYS A 34 -7.51 -1.24 10.44
CA LYS A 34 -8.15 -0.16 11.21
C LYS A 34 -7.45 1.20 11.10
N SER A 35 -6.13 1.20 10.92
CA SER A 35 -5.34 2.43 10.83
C SER A 35 -4.57 2.55 9.51
N ALA A 36 -5.00 1.83 8.48
CA ALA A 36 -4.37 1.91 7.18
C ALA A 36 -4.84 3.16 6.43
N ALA A 37 -3.91 4.00 5.97
CA ALA A 37 -4.21 5.11 5.07
C ALA A 37 -4.35 4.64 3.62
N CYS A 38 -3.64 3.56 3.27
CA CYS A 38 -3.68 2.93 1.97
C CYS A 38 -3.56 1.41 2.11
N VAL A 39 -4.28 0.67 1.28
CA VAL A 39 -4.23 -0.80 1.22
C VAL A 39 -3.91 -1.22 -0.21
N PHE A 40 -2.92 -2.10 -0.36
CA PHE A 40 -2.63 -2.80 -1.60
C PHE A 40 -3.22 -4.21 -1.51
N ILE A 41 -4.19 -4.53 -2.35
CA ILE A 41 -4.69 -5.90 -2.54
C ILE A 41 -3.92 -6.48 -3.71
N VAL A 42 -3.10 -7.48 -3.42
CA VAL A 42 -2.14 -8.03 -4.39
C VAL A 42 -2.57 -9.42 -4.80
N TYR A 43 -2.61 -9.68 -6.11
CA TYR A 43 -2.80 -11.01 -6.67
C TYR A 43 -1.66 -11.35 -7.64
N ASP A 44 -1.51 -12.62 -7.97
CA ASP A 44 -0.55 -13.15 -8.94
C ASP A 44 -1.24 -13.28 -10.30
N ILE A 45 -0.74 -12.62 -11.35
CA ILE A 45 -1.31 -12.69 -12.71
C ILE A 45 -1.32 -14.12 -13.27
N SER A 46 -0.44 -14.99 -12.78
CA SER A 46 -0.33 -16.38 -13.18
C SER A 46 -1.17 -17.35 -12.33
N ASP A 47 -1.94 -16.83 -11.36
CA ASP A 47 -2.80 -17.63 -10.48
C ASP A 47 -4.22 -17.03 -10.41
N LYS A 48 -5.15 -17.62 -11.19
CA LYS A 48 -6.56 -17.21 -11.24
C LYS A 48 -7.25 -17.30 -9.88
N LYS A 49 -6.83 -18.26 -9.03
CA LYS A 49 -7.40 -18.39 -7.68
C LYS A 49 -7.08 -17.16 -6.84
N SER A 50 -5.84 -16.69 -6.87
CA SER A 50 -5.43 -15.49 -6.12
C SER A 50 -6.23 -14.25 -6.54
N PHE A 51 -6.60 -14.15 -7.81
CA PHE A 51 -7.48 -13.07 -8.30
C PHE A 51 -8.93 -13.23 -7.80
N ASN A 52 -9.46 -14.45 -7.79
CA ASN A 52 -10.81 -14.69 -7.27
C ASN A 52 -10.91 -14.37 -5.76
N ASP A 53 -9.82 -14.58 -5.03
CA ASP A 53 -9.77 -14.28 -3.60
C ASP A 53 -9.71 -12.77 -3.29
N VAL A 54 -9.43 -11.90 -4.27
CA VAL A 54 -9.40 -10.43 -4.14
C VAL A 54 -10.71 -9.89 -3.56
N GLU A 55 -11.87 -10.45 -3.98
CA GLU A 55 -13.18 -9.99 -3.52
C GLU A 55 -13.34 -10.14 -2.01
N ILE A 56 -12.80 -11.23 -1.44
CA ILE A 56 -12.83 -11.51 0.00
C ILE A 56 -12.03 -10.44 0.75
N TRP A 57 -10.83 -10.15 0.28
CA TRP A 57 -9.96 -9.15 0.90
C TRP A 57 -10.50 -7.73 0.75
N LEU A 58 -11.11 -7.41 -0.39
CA LEU A 58 -11.74 -6.12 -0.62
C LEU A 58 -12.94 -5.91 0.32
N LYS A 59 -13.75 -6.95 0.51
CA LYS A 59 -14.86 -6.91 1.47
C LYS A 59 -14.38 -6.64 2.88
N ASP A 60 -13.36 -7.38 3.36
CA ASP A 60 -12.78 -7.17 4.68
C ASP A 60 -12.22 -5.75 4.85
N CYS A 61 -11.52 -5.26 3.82
CA CYS A 61 -11.00 -3.91 3.83
C CYS A 61 -12.13 -2.87 3.97
N ARG A 62 -13.20 -2.98 3.20
CA ARG A 62 -14.35 -2.06 3.24
C ARG A 62 -15.12 -2.09 4.55
N GLU A 63 -15.16 -3.26 5.22
CA GLU A 63 -15.81 -3.41 6.52
C GLU A 63 -15.04 -2.75 7.66
N ILE A 64 -13.70 -2.69 7.56
CA ILE A 64 -12.83 -2.38 8.69
C ILE A 64 -12.14 -1.04 8.53
N CYS A 65 -11.70 -0.71 7.31
CA CYS A 65 -11.01 0.52 7.03
C CYS A 65 -11.92 1.75 7.10
N PHE A 66 -11.32 2.91 7.27
CA PHE A 66 -12.05 4.17 7.13
C PHE A 66 -12.56 4.36 5.70
N LYS A 67 -13.67 5.06 5.55
CA LYS A 67 -14.27 5.35 4.24
C LYS A 67 -13.32 6.07 3.27
N SER A 68 -12.38 6.84 3.80
CA SER A 68 -11.40 7.60 3.03
C SER A 68 -10.14 6.83 2.67
N VAL A 69 -10.00 5.55 3.10
CA VAL A 69 -8.85 4.71 2.75
C VAL A 69 -8.66 4.62 1.24
N LEU A 70 -7.42 4.69 0.79
CA LEU A 70 -7.09 4.39 -0.59
C LEU A 70 -6.89 2.89 -0.76
N ILE A 71 -7.54 2.31 -1.77
CA ILE A 71 -7.39 0.89 -2.08
C ILE A 71 -6.88 0.76 -3.51
N TYR A 72 -5.80 0.01 -3.66
CA TYR A 72 -5.17 -0.31 -4.94
C TYR A 72 -5.28 -1.81 -5.19
N LEU A 73 -5.63 -2.18 -6.41
CA LEU A 73 -5.53 -3.55 -6.91
C LEU A 73 -4.22 -3.70 -7.67
N ILE A 74 -3.41 -4.69 -7.28
CA ILE A 74 -2.08 -4.90 -7.84
C ILE A 74 -1.98 -6.31 -8.41
N GLY A 75 -1.86 -6.42 -9.73
CA GLY A 75 -1.48 -7.65 -10.41
C GLY A 75 0.05 -7.82 -10.37
N ASN A 76 0.54 -8.69 -9.50
CA ASN A 76 1.98 -8.91 -9.38
C ASN A 76 2.45 -10.06 -10.27
N LYS A 77 3.75 -10.16 -10.43
CA LYS A 77 4.47 -11.11 -11.29
C LYS A 77 4.21 -10.87 -12.79
N SER A 78 4.10 -9.61 -13.20
CA SER A 78 3.96 -9.24 -14.62
C SER A 78 5.11 -9.72 -15.52
N ASP A 79 6.19 -10.20 -14.93
CA ASP A 79 7.29 -10.91 -15.62
C ASP A 79 6.92 -12.32 -16.10
N LEU A 80 5.84 -12.91 -15.57
CA LEU A 80 5.35 -14.25 -15.95
C LEU A 80 4.27 -14.18 -17.05
N GLU A 81 4.43 -13.33 -18.06
CA GLU A 81 3.45 -13.13 -19.14
C GLU A 81 3.07 -14.44 -19.85
N ASP A 82 4.04 -15.33 -20.08
CA ASP A 82 3.80 -16.63 -20.72
C ASP A 82 2.91 -17.57 -19.87
N LYS A 83 2.75 -17.28 -18.59
CA LYS A 83 1.94 -18.07 -17.65
C LYS A 83 0.69 -17.33 -17.18
N ARG A 84 0.39 -16.20 -17.79
CA ARG A 84 -0.77 -15.36 -17.43
C ARG A 84 -2.07 -16.14 -17.44
N GLN A 85 -2.83 -16.05 -16.36
CA GLN A 85 -4.19 -16.60 -16.21
C GLN A 85 -5.24 -15.50 -15.98
N VAL A 86 -4.80 -14.29 -15.65
CA VAL A 86 -5.67 -13.12 -15.46
C VAL A 86 -5.22 -12.05 -16.45
N THR A 87 -6.13 -11.65 -17.33
CA THR A 87 -5.82 -10.62 -18.33
C THR A 87 -5.75 -9.24 -17.68
N ILE A 88 -5.08 -8.30 -18.34
CA ILE A 88 -5.03 -6.89 -17.90
C ILE A 88 -6.45 -6.31 -17.87
N GLU A 89 -7.26 -6.66 -18.87
CA GLU A 89 -8.63 -6.21 -19.00
C GLU A 89 -9.50 -6.69 -17.83
N GLU A 90 -9.37 -7.96 -17.41
CA GLU A 90 -10.09 -8.49 -16.25
C GLU A 90 -9.71 -7.74 -14.96
N GLY A 91 -8.41 -7.53 -14.73
CA GLY A 91 -7.92 -6.79 -13.57
C GLY A 91 -8.42 -5.35 -13.56
N LYS A 92 -8.35 -4.68 -14.71
CA LYS A 92 -8.81 -3.30 -14.88
C LYS A 92 -10.32 -3.18 -14.73
N GLN A 93 -11.09 -4.07 -15.34
CA GLN A 93 -12.54 -4.09 -15.22
C GLN A 93 -12.96 -4.24 -13.77
N PHE A 94 -12.38 -5.21 -13.05
CA PHE A 94 -12.66 -5.41 -11.62
C PHE A 94 -12.34 -4.14 -10.80
N ALA A 95 -11.22 -3.49 -11.09
CA ALA A 95 -10.83 -2.26 -10.42
C ALA A 95 -11.81 -1.11 -10.69
N ASP A 96 -12.21 -0.92 -11.95
CA ASP A 96 -13.14 0.13 -12.37
C ASP A 96 -14.53 -0.08 -11.72
N GLU A 97 -15.07 -1.30 -11.74
CA GLU A 97 -16.34 -1.67 -11.11
C GLU A 97 -16.33 -1.44 -9.59
N ASN A 98 -15.16 -1.55 -8.97
CA ASN A 98 -14.98 -1.40 -7.53
C ASN A 98 -14.40 -0.05 -7.12
N ASN A 99 -14.19 0.90 -8.04
CA ASN A 99 -13.55 2.21 -7.79
C ASN A 99 -12.17 2.08 -7.13
N LEU A 100 -11.35 1.14 -7.64
CA LEU A 100 -9.98 0.93 -7.21
C LEU A 100 -9.01 1.51 -8.26
N LYS A 101 -7.80 1.84 -7.84
CA LYS A 101 -6.70 2.07 -8.77
C LYS A 101 -6.04 0.74 -9.11
N PHE A 102 -5.70 0.53 -10.38
CA PHE A 102 -5.12 -0.70 -10.87
C PHE A 102 -3.71 -0.51 -11.41
N TYR A 103 -2.81 -1.40 -11.03
CA TYR A 103 -1.45 -1.49 -11.55
C TYR A 103 -1.05 -2.95 -11.72
N GLU A 104 -0.21 -3.22 -12.72
CA GLU A 104 0.56 -4.45 -12.76
C GLU A 104 2.01 -4.17 -12.41
N THR A 105 2.60 -5.08 -11.64
CA THR A 105 3.96 -4.94 -11.11
C THR A 105 4.74 -6.24 -11.23
N SER A 106 6.05 -6.15 -11.16
CA SER A 106 6.90 -7.30 -10.91
C SER A 106 7.86 -7.02 -9.76
N ALA A 107 7.70 -7.74 -8.68
CA ALA A 107 8.67 -7.70 -7.57
C ALA A 107 10.03 -8.30 -7.96
N LEU A 108 10.10 -9.14 -9.01
CA LEU A 108 11.32 -9.76 -9.47
C LEU A 108 12.24 -8.77 -10.18
N ASN A 109 11.70 -7.98 -11.11
CA ASN A 109 12.47 -7.05 -11.93
C ASN A 109 12.28 -5.58 -11.56
N GLY A 110 11.41 -5.29 -10.57
CA GLY A 110 11.13 -3.94 -10.08
C GLY A 110 10.13 -3.14 -10.90
N ASN A 111 9.54 -3.73 -11.96
CA ASN A 111 8.59 -3.03 -12.83
C ASN A 111 7.43 -2.43 -12.02
N ASN A 112 7.19 -1.13 -12.20
CA ASN A 112 6.14 -0.33 -11.55
C ASN A 112 6.17 -0.31 -10.00
N ILE A 113 7.17 -0.93 -9.34
CA ILE A 113 7.22 -0.98 -7.86
C ILE A 113 7.41 0.42 -7.27
N GLU A 114 8.34 1.21 -7.79
CA GLU A 114 8.55 2.57 -7.28
C GLU A 114 7.35 3.47 -7.59
N GLU A 115 6.78 3.31 -8.78
CA GLU A 115 5.65 4.10 -9.26
C GLU A 115 4.42 3.96 -8.35
N ILE A 116 4.05 2.74 -7.95
CA ILE A 116 2.87 2.54 -7.08
C ILE A 116 3.05 3.21 -5.71
N PHE A 117 4.26 3.20 -5.13
CA PHE A 117 4.52 3.87 -3.87
C PHE A 117 4.49 5.38 -4.00
N VAL A 118 5.07 5.94 -5.06
CA VAL A 118 5.05 7.38 -5.32
C VAL A 118 3.62 7.85 -5.58
N ASN A 119 2.87 7.14 -6.43
CA ASN A 119 1.49 7.50 -6.76
C ASN A 119 0.57 7.37 -5.54
N SER A 120 0.68 6.31 -4.75
CA SER A 120 -0.12 6.15 -3.54
C SER A 120 0.15 7.26 -2.51
N ALA A 121 1.41 7.63 -2.32
CA ALA A 121 1.77 8.73 -1.43
C ALA A 121 1.29 10.09 -1.97
N THR A 122 1.36 10.31 -3.28
CA THR A 122 0.84 11.53 -3.92
C THR A 122 -0.67 11.66 -3.74
N ASP A 123 -1.39 10.55 -3.93
CA ASP A 123 -2.84 10.53 -3.71
C ASP A 123 -3.21 10.79 -2.25
N LEU A 124 -2.46 10.21 -1.30
CA LEU A 124 -2.65 10.48 0.12
C LEU A 124 -2.42 11.95 0.47
N VAL A 125 -1.35 12.56 -0.07
CA VAL A 125 -1.08 13.99 0.12
C VAL A 125 -2.22 14.83 -0.47
N THR A 126 -2.69 14.51 -1.65
CA THR A 126 -3.80 15.22 -2.30
C THR A 126 -5.08 15.13 -1.48
N LYS A 127 -5.43 13.93 -0.99
CA LYS A 127 -6.60 13.75 -0.10
C LYS A 127 -6.45 14.53 1.20
N LEU A 128 -5.23 14.59 1.75
CA LEU A 128 -4.94 15.34 2.95
C LEU A 128 -5.14 16.86 2.71
N GLU A 129 -4.65 17.36 1.58
CA GLU A 129 -4.79 18.76 1.17
C GLU A 129 -6.26 19.14 0.93
N ASN A 130 -7.05 18.22 0.38
CA ASN A 130 -8.49 18.39 0.18
C ASN A 130 -9.31 18.30 1.48
N GLY A 131 -8.70 17.81 2.56
CA GLY A 131 -9.36 17.68 3.87
C GLY A 131 -10.22 16.43 4.02
N ASP A 132 -10.04 15.41 3.20
CA ASP A 132 -10.81 14.16 3.22
C ASP A 132 -10.66 13.36 4.51
N PHE A 133 -9.68 13.70 5.36
CA PHE A 133 -9.38 13.04 6.63
C PHE A 133 -9.79 13.87 7.88
N LYS A 134 -10.41 15.05 7.71
CA LYS A 134 -10.65 16.00 8.83
C LYS A 134 -11.39 15.39 10.02
N ASP A 135 -12.36 14.52 9.74
CA ASP A 135 -13.24 13.98 10.81
C ASP A 135 -12.66 12.73 11.51
N ASN A 136 -11.58 12.13 10.99
CA ASN A 136 -11.05 10.87 11.48
C ASN A 136 -9.52 10.79 11.45
N PHE A 137 -8.84 11.91 11.45
CA PHE A 137 -7.38 11.98 11.25
C PHE A 137 -6.60 11.10 12.22
N GLU A 138 -6.97 11.09 13.50
CA GLU A 138 -6.29 10.31 14.55
C GLU A 138 -6.31 8.79 14.29
N ASN A 139 -7.28 8.32 13.52
CA ASN A 139 -7.49 6.90 13.25
C ASN A 139 -6.93 6.44 11.90
N THR A 140 -6.45 7.34 11.05
CA THR A 140 -6.01 7.02 9.69
C THR A 140 -4.59 6.47 9.59
N GLY A 141 -3.86 6.34 10.71
CA GLY A 141 -2.43 5.99 10.70
C GLY A 141 -1.52 7.05 10.06
N ILE A 142 -2.07 8.17 9.59
CA ILE A 142 -1.31 9.30 9.07
C ILE A 142 -0.83 10.14 10.26
N LYS A 143 0.49 10.38 10.32
CA LYS A 143 1.08 11.27 11.33
C LYS A 143 1.76 12.43 10.62
N ILE A 144 1.35 13.66 10.96
CA ILE A 144 1.99 14.87 10.47
C ILE A 144 2.99 15.33 11.51
N TYR A 145 4.26 15.35 11.15
CA TYR A 145 5.29 15.94 11.96
C TYR A 145 5.65 17.32 11.37
N GLN A 146 5.45 18.38 12.12
CA GLN A 146 5.99 19.68 11.79
C GLN A 146 7.45 19.67 12.24
N TYR A 147 8.37 19.59 11.31
CA TYR A 147 9.78 19.88 11.61
C TYR A 147 9.97 21.38 11.55
N PRO A 148 10.34 22.05 12.66
CA PRO A 148 10.86 23.40 12.58
C PRO A 148 12.12 23.34 11.70
N ASN A 149 12.19 24.22 10.68
CA ASN A 149 13.24 24.32 9.67
C ASN A 149 14.65 24.03 10.23
N LYS A 150 15.04 22.77 10.25
CA LYS A 150 16.41 22.31 10.39
C LYS A 150 16.66 21.36 9.25
N GLU A 151 17.67 21.68 8.46
CA GLU A 151 18.25 20.79 7.47
C GLU A 151 18.46 19.42 8.12
N VAL A 152 17.76 18.42 7.59
CA VAL A 152 17.91 17.03 8.05
C VAL A 152 19.14 16.50 7.33
N GLU A 153 20.31 16.74 7.92
CA GLU A 153 21.48 15.90 7.67
C GLU A 153 21.14 14.47 8.08
N ASP A 154 21.38 13.59 7.16
CA ASP A 154 21.35 12.13 7.19
C ASP A 154 21.25 11.46 8.57
N ILE A 155 20.05 10.97 8.91
CA ILE A 155 19.91 9.89 9.89
C ILE A 155 20.03 8.55 9.13
N VAL A 156 21.19 8.35 8.54
CA VAL A 156 21.68 7.04 8.12
C VAL A 156 22.99 6.84 8.89
N THR A 157 22.89 6.34 10.11
CA THR A 157 23.89 5.49 10.78
C THR A 157 23.53 5.40 12.25
N ASP A 158 22.91 4.30 12.66
CA ASP A 158 23.38 3.58 13.85
C ASP A 158 22.62 2.24 13.94
N ASN A 159 23.18 1.27 13.25
CA ASN A 159 23.00 -0.13 13.60
C ASN A 159 24.34 -0.85 13.39
N LYS A 160 25.35 -0.44 14.14
CA LYS A 160 26.54 -1.26 14.42
C LYS A 160 27.10 -0.85 15.78
N LYS A 161 26.79 -1.64 16.78
CA LYS A 161 27.62 -2.12 17.89
C LYS A 161 26.77 -2.38 19.13
N GLY A 162 26.64 -3.60 19.47
CA GLY A 162 26.16 -4.12 20.72
C GLY A 162 26.52 -5.60 20.73
N GLY A 163 27.84 -5.84 20.92
CA GLY A 163 28.37 -7.17 21.11
C GLY A 163 28.03 -7.70 22.49
N CYS A 164 28.11 -8.97 22.56
CA CYS A 164 28.10 -9.89 23.68
C CYS A 164 28.43 -9.32 25.08
N CYS A 165 27.64 -9.65 26.05
CA CYS A 165 28.01 -10.49 27.18
C CYS A 165 26.82 -11.31 27.62
#